data_79e9824d4a007de53b7f72258db541ae
#
_entry.id   79e9824d4a007de53b7f72258db541ae
#
_cell.length_a   1.000
_cell.length_b   1.000
_cell.length_c   1.000
_cell.angle_alpha   90.00
_cell.angle_beta   90.00
_cell.angle_gamma   90.00
#
_symmetry.space_group_name_H-M   'P 1'
#
loop_
_entity.id
_entity.type
_entity.pdbx_description
1 polymer ?
#
loop_
_entity_poly.entity_id
_entity_poly.type
_entity_poly.pdbx_seq_one_letter_code
_entity_poly.pdbx_strand_id
1 'polypeptide(L)'
;MSRRNTWILVSVLALLGLSIASLPLLKRVEHYEEVVDQGPSPDVRANPYLAAQTYLRGQHVPVNVAETLNSLPDTAQQAQTLMLLDTRENMTPGEVRRLLAWARAGGRLLFVAEQLWDEEKGRSGDLLLDQLQIRQFLTRDVREQDRRRERELIKPVIPLSAPEVQTPKTPWPELTRLYVENESDPAYMSFDPAFHLDDPQDHARSWANSADATHLLQLIYGKGLITIVTDADLWKTRAIGKYDNAWLLWYLSQDSEVTMLLRTEHDDLFGLLWKFFPHALLALGLCLVATLWHAGMRHGPMLPLAPRARRQLSEHLRASADFMLRRRGQHALLRALQQDILRRARQLHPGFETLPVTEQWQTLARMTRQPTSNVGQALRPRPEERLSNSDFTRQVAYLQTLRNAL
;
A
#
# COMPACT_ATOMS: atom_id res chain seq x y z
N MET A 1 13.65 -71.10 20.71
CA MET A 1 13.15 -69.73 20.43
C MET A 1 13.72 -69.26 19.09
N SER A 2 12.88 -68.82 18.17
CA SER A 2 13.32 -68.34 16.86
C SER A 2 14.18 -67.05 17.02
N ARG A 3 15.30 -66.95 16.28
CA ARG A 3 16.17 -65.74 16.28
C ARG A 3 15.37 -64.45 16.16
N ARG A 4 14.22 -64.50 15.51
CA ARG A 4 13.31 -63.35 15.35
C ARG A 4 12.67 -62.89 16.66
N ASN A 5 12.32 -63.82 17.53
CA ASN A 5 11.71 -63.50 18.84
C ASN A 5 12.74 -62.96 19.85
N THR A 6 14.02 -63.33 19.75
CA THR A 6 15.09 -62.74 20.56
C THR A 6 15.39 -61.28 20.16
N TRP A 7 15.38 -60.99 18.88
CA TRP A 7 15.53 -59.59 18.41
C TRP A 7 14.37 -58.68 18.81
N ILE A 8 13.14 -59.20 18.79
CA ILE A 8 11.95 -58.47 19.26
C ILE A 8 12.05 -58.20 20.77
N LEU A 9 12.47 -59.17 21.54
CA LEU A 9 12.63 -59.02 22.99
C LEU A 9 13.73 -58.00 23.33
N VAL A 10 14.85 -58.01 22.64
CA VAL A 10 15.94 -57.04 22.80
C VAL A 10 15.50 -55.64 22.43
N SER A 11 14.71 -55.47 21.34
CA SER A 11 14.19 -54.15 20.93
C SER A 11 13.19 -53.61 21.96
N VAL A 12 12.33 -54.43 22.50
CA VAL A 12 11.37 -54.04 23.56
C VAL A 12 12.09 -53.62 24.83
N LEU A 13 13.11 -54.37 25.24
CA LEU A 13 13.93 -54.03 26.40
C LEU A 13 14.73 -52.73 26.20
N ALA A 14 15.26 -52.51 24.99
CA ALA A 14 15.96 -51.27 24.65
C ALA A 14 15.01 -50.08 24.68
N LEU A 15 13.80 -50.20 24.14
CA LEU A 15 12.75 -49.16 24.20
C LEU A 15 12.33 -48.88 25.65
N LEU A 16 12.16 -49.90 26.46
CA LEU A 16 11.83 -49.73 27.87
C LEU A 16 12.95 -49.05 28.65
N GLY A 17 14.20 -49.42 28.39
CA GLY A 17 15.38 -48.75 28.95
C GLY A 17 15.48 -47.29 28.56
N LEU A 18 15.23 -46.97 27.28
CA LEU A 18 15.23 -45.60 26.78
C LEU A 18 14.09 -44.76 27.42
N SER A 19 12.92 -45.37 27.59
CA SER A 19 11.75 -44.73 28.24
C SER A 19 12.04 -44.44 29.73
N ILE A 20 12.68 -45.35 30.46
CA ILE A 20 13.06 -45.16 31.86
C ILE A 20 14.18 -44.11 31.97
N ALA A 21 15.13 -44.10 31.04
CA ALA A 21 16.20 -43.11 31.01
C ALA A 21 15.71 -41.70 30.66
N SER A 22 14.57 -41.54 29.96
CA SER A 22 13.96 -40.25 29.65
C SER A 22 13.17 -39.65 30.82
N LEU A 23 12.75 -40.43 31.81
CA LEU A 23 12.00 -39.95 32.98
C LEU A 23 12.72 -38.85 33.79
N PRO A 24 14.04 -38.91 34.08
CA PRO A 24 14.72 -37.82 34.77
C PRO A 24 14.89 -36.58 33.90
N LEU A 25 14.90 -36.68 32.56
CA LEU A 25 14.93 -35.55 31.64
C LEU A 25 13.58 -34.80 31.64
N LEU A 26 12.46 -35.55 31.70
CA LEU A 26 11.12 -34.96 31.83
C LEU A 26 10.92 -34.22 33.15
N LYS A 27 11.57 -34.66 34.24
CA LYS A 27 11.54 -33.98 35.53
C LYS A 27 12.37 -32.68 35.57
N ARG A 28 13.25 -32.46 34.58
CA ARG A 28 14.04 -31.21 34.44
C ARG A 28 13.37 -30.19 33.53
N VAL A 29 12.23 -30.50 32.93
CA VAL A 29 11.42 -29.51 32.21
C VAL A 29 10.68 -28.68 33.25
N GLU A 30 11.30 -27.63 33.69
CA GLU A 30 10.63 -26.58 34.46
C GLU A 30 9.68 -25.87 33.54
N HIS A 31 8.43 -25.69 33.98
CA HIS A 31 7.50 -24.80 33.28
C HIS A 31 8.03 -23.38 33.46
N TYR A 32 8.65 -22.86 32.43
CA TYR A 32 9.04 -21.47 32.34
C TYR A 32 7.85 -20.69 31.80
N GLU A 33 7.24 -19.87 32.64
CA GLU A 33 6.29 -18.86 32.19
C GLU A 33 7.09 -17.69 31.61
N GLU A 34 7.30 -17.70 30.31
CA GLU A 34 7.82 -16.56 29.61
C GLU A 34 6.67 -15.55 29.44
N VAL A 35 6.79 -14.45 30.13
CA VAL A 35 5.88 -13.30 29.91
C VAL A 35 6.27 -12.68 28.57
N VAL A 36 5.64 -13.15 27.50
CA VAL A 36 5.79 -12.56 26.18
C VAL A 36 5.02 -11.24 26.18
N ASP A 37 5.74 -10.14 26.15
CA ASP A 37 5.13 -8.82 25.95
C ASP A 37 4.52 -8.77 24.53
N GLN A 38 3.21 -8.94 24.45
CA GLN A 38 2.46 -8.86 23.20
C GLN A 38 2.24 -7.41 22.73
N GLY A 39 2.82 -6.46 23.44
CA GLY A 39 2.60 -5.04 23.21
C GLY A 39 1.18 -4.57 23.60
N PRO A 40 0.84 -3.33 23.30
CA PRO A 40 -0.44 -2.77 23.69
C PRO A 40 -1.62 -3.47 22.99
N SER A 41 -2.73 -3.63 23.73
CA SER A 41 -3.98 -4.18 23.19
C SER A 41 -4.48 -3.39 21.97
N PRO A 42 -5.32 -3.96 21.10
CA PRO A 42 -5.91 -3.23 19.98
C PRO A 42 -6.62 -1.94 20.42
N ASP A 43 -7.32 -1.97 21.55
CA ASP A 43 -8.04 -0.81 22.08
C ASP A 43 -7.09 0.32 22.50
N VAL A 44 -5.94 -0.01 23.11
CA VAL A 44 -4.90 0.95 23.47
C VAL A 44 -4.19 1.51 22.25
N ARG A 45 -4.05 0.70 21.19
CA ARG A 45 -3.50 1.19 19.89
C ARG A 45 -4.47 2.15 19.22
N ALA A 46 -5.78 1.89 19.29
CA ALA A 46 -6.79 2.78 18.76
C ALA A 46 -6.94 4.07 19.60
N ASN A 47 -6.74 3.97 20.92
CA ASN A 47 -6.85 5.09 21.84
C ASN A 47 -5.72 5.07 22.87
N PRO A 48 -4.62 5.82 22.63
CA PRO A 48 -3.49 5.89 23.55
C PRO A 48 -3.84 6.40 24.95
N TYR A 49 -4.92 7.17 25.08
CA TYR A 49 -5.40 7.78 26.33
C TYR A 49 -6.52 6.97 27.03
N LEU A 50 -6.70 5.69 26.66
CA LEU A 50 -7.76 4.85 27.22
C LEU A 50 -7.67 4.74 28.75
N ALA A 51 -6.47 4.60 29.31
CA ALA A 51 -6.27 4.56 30.76
C ALA A 51 -6.62 5.90 31.43
N ALA A 52 -6.33 7.02 30.79
CA ALA A 52 -6.69 8.36 31.24
C ALA A 52 -8.21 8.52 31.34
N GLN A 53 -8.94 8.10 30.30
CA GLN A 53 -10.41 8.11 30.31
C GLN A 53 -10.98 7.21 31.39
N THR A 54 -10.45 6.01 31.55
CA THR A 54 -10.89 5.05 32.57
C THR A 54 -10.63 5.59 33.97
N TYR A 55 -9.48 6.21 34.22
CA TYR A 55 -9.13 6.81 35.47
C TYR A 55 -10.08 7.95 35.84
N LEU A 56 -10.31 8.91 34.94
CA LEU A 56 -11.23 10.02 35.18
C LEU A 56 -12.66 9.54 35.45
N ARG A 57 -13.16 8.55 34.71
CA ARG A 57 -14.46 7.95 34.98
C ARG A 57 -14.51 7.29 36.37
N GLY A 58 -13.43 6.64 36.80
CA GLY A 58 -13.27 6.09 38.13
C GLY A 58 -13.30 7.17 39.25
N GLN A 59 -12.84 8.39 38.90
CA GLN A 59 -12.91 9.57 39.77
C GLN A 59 -14.25 10.32 39.65
N HIS A 60 -15.27 9.74 39.05
CA HIS A 60 -16.60 10.32 38.82
C HIS A 60 -16.60 11.58 37.94
N VAL A 61 -15.57 11.80 37.14
CA VAL A 61 -15.52 12.87 36.14
C VAL A 61 -16.17 12.35 34.85
N PRO A 62 -17.22 13.01 34.31
CA PRO A 62 -17.82 12.63 33.03
C PRO A 62 -16.82 12.88 31.90
N VAL A 63 -16.54 11.82 31.10
CA VAL A 63 -15.59 11.90 29.97
C VAL A 63 -16.25 11.48 28.67
N ASN A 64 -16.28 12.41 27.73
CA ASN A 64 -16.68 12.21 26.35
C ASN A 64 -15.47 12.21 25.47
N VAL A 65 -15.53 11.43 24.37
CA VAL A 65 -14.52 11.42 23.32
C VAL A 65 -15.15 12.01 22.06
N ALA A 66 -14.48 12.99 21.48
CA ALA A 66 -14.89 13.61 20.23
C ALA A 66 -13.82 13.43 19.17
N GLU A 67 -14.24 13.15 17.93
CA GLU A 67 -13.32 13.03 16.79
C GLU A 67 -13.13 14.37 16.09
N THR A 68 -14.08 15.29 16.22
CA THR A 68 -14.05 16.59 15.54
C THR A 68 -14.50 17.74 16.44
N LEU A 69 -14.01 18.94 16.14
CA LEU A 69 -14.41 20.18 16.82
C LEU A 69 -15.86 20.58 16.56
N ASN A 70 -16.51 20.01 15.55
CA ASN A 70 -17.90 20.34 15.21
C ASN A 70 -18.91 19.77 16.23
N SER A 71 -18.49 18.82 17.07
CA SER A 71 -19.33 18.28 18.15
C SER A 71 -19.36 19.14 19.40
N LEU A 72 -18.60 20.23 19.43
CA LEU A 72 -18.59 21.15 20.57
C LEU A 72 -19.83 22.05 20.56
N PRO A 73 -20.44 22.28 21.71
CA PRO A 73 -21.52 23.29 21.85
C PRO A 73 -20.98 24.68 21.56
N ASP A 74 -21.74 25.49 20.82
CA ASP A 74 -21.36 26.86 20.46
C ASP A 74 -21.15 27.78 21.66
N THR A 75 -21.74 27.47 22.80
CA THR A 75 -21.61 28.19 24.05
C THR A 75 -21.03 27.30 25.14
N ALA A 76 -19.93 27.74 25.73
CA ALA A 76 -19.39 27.06 26.90
C ALA A 76 -20.40 27.13 28.05
N GLN A 77 -20.79 25.97 28.58
CA GLN A 77 -21.43 25.90 29.88
C GLN A 77 -20.34 25.98 30.95
N GLN A 78 -20.62 26.61 32.08
CA GLN A 78 -19.70 26.57 33.21
C GLN A 78 -19.44 25.12 33.59
N ALA A 79 -18.18 24.77 33.83
CA ALA A 79 -17.73 23.44 34.15
C ALA A 79 -17.56 22.46 32.96
N GLN A 80 -17.15 22.96 31.82
CA GLN A 80 -16.71 22.11 30.71
C GLN A 80 -15.22 22.29 30.45
N THR A 81 -14.49 21.16 30.31
CA THR A 81 -13.08 21.09 29.95
C THR A 81 -12.92 20.42 28.59
N LEU A 82 -12.32 21.10 27.65
CA LEU A 82 -11.92 20.54 26.36
C LEU A 82 -10.42 20.26 26.36
N MET A 83 -10.05 19.03 26.09
CA MET A 83 -8.65 18.60 25.96
C MET A 83 -8.30 18.28 24.53
N LEU A 84 -7.37 19.01 23.95
CA LEU A 84 -6.78 18.78 22.63
C LEU A 84 -5.42 18.10 22.84
N LEU A 85 -5.43 16.76 22.80
CA LEU A 85 -4.26 15.94 23.15
C LEU A 85 -3.48 15.40 21.96
N ASP A 86 -4.01 15.60 20.76
CA ASP A 86 -3.42 15.12 19.51
C ASP A 86 -3.16 16.26 18.52
N THR A 87 -2.57 15.93 17.36
CA THR A 87 -2.07 16.92 16.41
C THR A 87 -3.16 17.83 15.85
N ARG A 88 -2.80 19.11 15.67
CA ARG A 88 -3.67 20.20 15.19
C ARG A 88 -3.15 20.87 13.92
N GLU A 89 -2.22 20.24 13.21
CA GLU A 89 -1.56 20.83 12.02
C GLU A 89 -2.55 21.39 10.98
N ASN A 90 -3.74 20.78 10.89
CA ASN A 90 -4.77 21.17 9.94
C ASN A 90 -5.85 22.12 10.51
N MET A 91 -5.65 22.64 11.73
CA MET A 91 -6.62 23.55 12.35
C MET A 91 -6.72 24.86 11.58
N THR A 92 -7.93 25.27 11.27
CA THR A 92 -8.18 26.51 10.54
C THR A 92 -8.22 27.72 11.46
N PRO A 93 -7.90 28.93 10.99
CA PRO A 93 -8.05 30.15 11.77
C PRO A 93 -9.49 30.40 12.28
N GLY A 94 -10.49 29.85 11.58
CA GLY A 94 -11.89 29.88 12.00
C GLY A 94 -12.15 29.04 13.26
N GLU A 95 -11.60 27.83 13.30
CA GLU A 95 -11.68 26.91 14.42
C GLU A 95 -10.96 27.48 15.64
N VAL A 96 -9.77 28.02 15.47
CA VAL A 96 -9.03 28.72 16.55
C VAL A 96 -9.86 29.84 17.16
N ARG A 97 -10.47 30.71 16.35
CA ARG A 97 -11.34 31.78 16.85
C ARG A 97 -12.55 31.24 17.62
N ARG A 98 -13.19 30.16 17.15
CA ARG A 98 -14.31 29.52 17.86
C ARG A 98 -13.87 28.96 19.19
N LEU A 99 -12.74 28.25 19.26
CA LEU A 99 -12.18 27.70 20.50
C LEU A 99 -11.84 28.79 21.52
N LEU A 100 -11.16 29.83 21.07
CA LEU A 100 -10.80 30.95 21.93
C LEU A 100 -12.05 31.74 22.40
N ALA A 101 -13.07 31.88 21.55
CA ALA A 101 -14.35 32.48 21.94
C ALA A 101 -15.08 31.61 22.97
N TRP A 102 -15.06 30.28 22.78
CA TRP A 102 -15.62 29.30 23.71
C TRP A 102 -14.91 29.35 25.08
N ALA A 103 -13.57 29.37 25.07
CA ALA A 103 -12.78 29.51 26.28
C ALA A 103 -13.09 30.85 26.96
N ARG A 104 -13.16 31.98 26.21
CA ARG A 104 -13.48 33.31 26.74
C ARG A 104 -14.86 33.37 27.40
N ALA A 105 -15.83 32.58 26.95
CA ALA A 105 -17.16 32.50 27.48
C ALA A 105 -17.25 31.77 28.85
N GLY A 106 -16.21 31.01 29.25
CA GLY A 106 -16.13 30.29 30.51
C GLY A 106 -15.68 28.84 30.42
N GLY A 107 -15.37 28.35 29.22
CA GLY A 107 -14.81 27.00 29.01
C GLY A 107 -13.36 26.88 29.51
N ARG A 108 -12.99 25.68 29.92
CA ARG A 108 -11.58 25.33 30.23
C ARG A 108 -10.97 24.63 29.04
N LEU A 109 -9.95 25.25 28.41
CA LEU A 109 -9.23 24.67 27.25
C LEU A 109 -7.87 24.18 27.71
N LEU A 110 -7.59 22.90 27.51
CA LEU A 110 -6.28 22.31 27.70
C LEU A 110 -5.75 21.82 26.33
N PHE A 111 -4.55 22.23 25.97
CA PHE A 111 -3.93 21.78 24.73
C PHE A 111 -2.41 21.60 24.86
N VAL A 112 -1.87 20.76 23.99
CA VAL A 112 -0.43 20.49 23.89
C VAL A 112 0.19 21.49 22.93
N ALA A 113 1.35 22.05 23.25
CA ALA A 113 2.13 22.86 22.32
C ALA A 113 2.77 21.95 21.25
N GLU A 114 2.56 22.23 19.95
CA GLU A 114 2.99 21.32 18.89
C GLU A 114 4.20 21.79 18.11
N GLN A 115 4.38 23.10 17.99
CA GLN A 115 5.39 23.68 17.10
C GLN A 115 6.36 24.56 17.89
N LEU A 116 7.63 24.45 17.53
CA LEU A 116 8.68 25.30 18.09
C LEU A 116 8.58 26.71 17.49
N TRP A 117 8.95 27.69 18.30
CA TRP A 117 9.04 29.07 17.84
C TRP A 117 10.15 29.22 16.80
N ASP A 118 9.81 29.84 15.68
CA ASP A 118 10.74 30.18 14.61
C ASP A 118 11.08 31.68 14.70
N GLU A 119 12.32 31.98 15.11
CA GLU A 119 12.78 33.36 15.28
C GLU A 119 12.81 34.15 13.96
N GLU A 120 13.10 33.48 12.86
CA GLU A 120 13.16 34.13 11.55
C GLU A 120 11.78 34.53 11.04
N LYS A 121 10.78 33.69 11.28
CA LYS A 121 9.39 33.94 10.87
C LYS A 121 8.59 34.73 11.90
N GLY A 122 9.07 34.83 13.14
CA GLY A 122 8.35 35.47 14.26
C GLY A 122 7.04 34.77 14.62
N ARG A 123 6.94 33.46 14.39
CA ARG A 123 5.78 32.62 14.70
C ARG A 123 6.17 31.16 14.87
N SER A 124 5.36 30.39 15.58
CA SER A 124 5.56 28.94 15.71
C SER A 124 4.95 28.15 14.55
N GLY A 125 3.84 28.61 13.98
CA GLY A 125 2.99 27.87 13.07
C GLY A 125 1.86 27.12 13.77
N ASP A 126 1.89 26.96 15.08
CA ASP A 126 0.75 26.56 15.89
C ASP A 126 -0.14 27.79 16.12
N LEU A 127 -1.29 27.82 15.49
CA LEU A 127 -2.19 28.97 15.50
C LEU A 127 -2.72 29.33 16.89
N LEU A 128 -2.83 28.36 17.82
CA LEU A 128 -3.25 28.63 19.21
C LEU A 128 -2.11 29.31 19.98
N LEU A 129 -0.88 28.80 19.87
CA LEU A 129 0.29 29.41 20.50
C LEU A 129 0.52 30.82 19.99
N ASP A 130 0.48 31.01 18.67
CA ASP A 130 0.71 32.30 18.03
C ASP A 130 -0.36 33.35 18.46
N GLN A 131 -1.64 32.95 18.59
CA GLN A 131 -2.71 33.84 19.05
C GLN A 131 -2.61 34.19 20.54
N LEU A 132 -2.08 33.29 21.36
CA LEU A 132 -1.86 33.49 22.78
C LEU A 132 -0.50 34.12 23.08
N GLN A 133 0.36 34.27 22.07
CA GLN A 133 1.73 34.79 22.15
C GLN A 133 2.64 33.97 23.09
N ILE A 134 2.33 32.68 23.26
CA ILE A 134 3.15 31.72 23.98
C ILE A 134 4.11 31.07 23.01
N ARG A 135 5.32 30.82 23.43
CA ARG A 135 6.38 30.24 22.61
C ARG A 135 6.83 28.91 23.16
N GLN A 136 7.20 28.01 22.29
CA GLN A 136 7.82 26.74 22.67
C GLN A 136 9.23 26.67 22.08
N PHE A 137 10.19 26.30 22.91
CA PHE A 137 11.59 26.12 22.55
C PHE A 137 12.08 24.73 22.92
N LEU A 138 13.21 24.33 22.36
CA LEU A 138 13.98 23.23 22.94
C LEU A 138 14.79 23.73 24.13
N THR A 139 14.71 23.03 25.24
CA THR A 139 15.40 23.37 26.50
C THR A 139 16.92 23.55 26.31
N ARG A 140 17.51 22.75 25.42
CA ARG A 140 18.93 22.87 25.10
C ARG A 140 19.31 24.22 24.48
N ASP A 141 18.43 24.76 23.63
CA ASP A 141 18.69 26.00 22.91
C ASP A 141 18.59 27.21 23.85
N VAL A 142 17.58 27.16 24.75
CA VAL A 142 17.42 28.16 25.85
C VAL A 142 18.66 28.18 26.72
N ARG A 143 19.10 27.01 27.20
CA ARG A 143 20.32 26.89 28.02
C ARG A 143 21.61 27.41 27.30
N GLU A 144 21.68 27.21 26.00
CA GLU A 144 22.81 27.71 25.24
C GLU A 144 22.78 29.22 25.10
N GLN A 145 21.60 29.79 24.89
CA GLN A 145 21.43 31.25 24.87
C GLN A 145 21.74 31.88 26.22
N ASP A 146 21.28 31.28 27.32
CA ASP A 146 21.57 31.79 28.67
C ASP A 146 23.07 31.75 28.97
N ARG A 147 23.77 30.66 28.66
CA ARG A 147 25.21 30.55 28.79
C ARG A 147 25.98 31.56 27.94
N ARG A 148 25.49 31.92 26.76
CA ARG A 148 26.08 32.96 25.91
C ARG A 148 25.89 34.33 26.55
N ARG A 149 24.67 34.64 27.04
CA ARG A 149 24.39 35.89 27.76
C ARG A 149 25.24 36.03 29.01
N GLU A 150 25.36 34.98 29.81
CA GLU A 150 26.24 34.97 30.98
C GLU A 150 27.68 35.25 30.63
N ARG A 151 28.23 34.65 29.59
CA ARG A 151 29.60 34.90 29.08
C ARG A 151 29.80 36.32 28.60
N GLU A 152 28.79 36.94 27.98
CA GLU A 152 28.85 38.33 27.52
C GLU A 152 28.76 39.32 28.69
N LEU A 153 28.01 38.99 29.72
CA LEU A 153 27.87 39.82 30.92
C LEU A 153 29.06 39.74 31.86
N ILE A 154 29.76 38.58 31.90
CA ILE A 154 30.99 38.38 32.67
C ILE A 154 32.16 38.95 31.84
N LYS A 155 32.26 40.29 31.72
CA LYS A 155 33.56 40.93 31.47
C LYS A 155 34.45 40.62 32.67
N PRO A 156 35.79 40.41 32.49
CA PRO A 156 36.66 39.96 33.56
C PRO A 156 36.74 40.99 34.67
N VAL A 157 35.84 40.94 35.60
CA VAL A 157 35.95 41.54 36.92
C VAL A 157 36.71 40.52 37.76
N ILE A 158 37.83 40.93 38.33
CA ILE A 158 38.69 40.19 39.28
C ILE A 158 37.83 39.32 40.20
N PRO A 159 38.13 38.02 40.36
CA PRO A 159 37.34 37.14 41.18
C PRO A 159 37.44 37.53 42.66
N LEU A 160 36.54 38.34 43.15
CA LEU A 160 36.22 38.32 44.55
C LEU A 160 35.54 36.97 44.76
N SER A 161 36.10 36.13 45.64
CA SER A 161 35.54 34.83 46.04
C SER A 161 34.15 35.10 46.69
N ALA A 162 33.13 35.24 45.87
CA ALA A 162 31.77 35.16 46.38
C ALA A 162 31.51 33.69 46.77
N PRO A 163 30.95 33.41 47.94
CA PRO A 163 30.59 32.06 48.31
C PRO A 163 29.65 31.54 47.24
N GLU A 164 30.01 30.41 46.68
CA GLU A 164 29.17 29.65 45.73
C GLU A 164 27.82 29.43 46.41
N VAL A 165 26.79 30.17 46.01
CA VAL A 165 25.44 29.96 46.47
C VAL A 165 25.07 28.58 45.95
N GLN A 166 25.18 27.57 46.82
CA GLN A 166 24.75 26.22 46.53
C GLN A 166 23.20 26.30 46.39
N THR A 167 22.75 26.44 45.15
CA THR A 167 21.35 26.20 44.82
C THR A 167 20.99 24.80 45.35
N PRO A 168 19.98 24.66 46.16
CA PRO A 168 19.59 23.36 46.72
C PRO A 168 19.41 22.38 45.58
N LYS A 169 20.26 21.31 45.55
CA LYS A 169 20.18 20.28 44.56
C LYS A 169 18.80 19.64 44.64
N THR A 170 17.98 19.90 43.66
CA THR A 170 16.64 19.31 43.57
C THR A 170 16.78 17.79 43.51
N PRO A 171 16.11 17.01 44.34
CA PRO A 171 16.28 15.56 44.38
C PRO A 171 16.01 14.88 43.04
N TRP A 172 15.07 15.40 42.26
CA TRP A 172 14.70 14.90 40.94
C TRP A 172 14.63 16.05 39.92
N PRO A 173 15.73 16.46 39.33
CA PRO A 173 15.80 17.64 38.45
C PRO A 173 15.02 17.47 37.15
N GLU A 174 14.80 16.22 36.72
CA GLU A 174 14.09 15.89 35.48
C GLU A 174 12.56 15.95 35.63
N LEU A 175 12.05 15.85 36.87
CA LEU A 175 10.62 15.90 37.12
C LEU A 175 10.10 17.32 37.21
N THR A 176 8.94 17.56 36.61
CA THR A 176 8.21 18.82 36.74
C THR A 176 7.51 18.87 38.08
N ARG A 177 7.60 19.98 38.76
CA ARG A 177 7.01 20.21 40.07
C ARG A 177 5.87 21.20 39.96
N LEU A 178 4.74 20.85 40.56
CA LEU A 178 3.62 21.75 40.74
C LEU A 178 3.36 21.93 42.25
N TYR A 179 3.47 23.16 42.70
CA TYR A 179 3.13 23.53 44.09
C TYR A 179 1.66 23.92 44.13
N VAL A 180 0.89 23.25 44.98
CA VAL A 180 -0.50 23.55 45.18
C VAL A 180 -0.68 24.29 46.54
N GLU A 181 -1.51 25.30 46.52
CA GLU A 181 -1.81 26.07 47.74
C GLU A 181 -2.35 25.12 48.82
N ASN A 182 -1.83 25.25 50.06
CA ASN A 182 -2.11 24.41 51.22
C ASN A 182 -1.56 22.98 51.22
N GLU A 183 -0.73 22.58 50.24
CA GLU A 183 0.03 21.32 50.30
C GLU A 183 1.49 21.58 50.66
N SER A 184 2.07 20.71 51.52
CA SER A 184 3.45 20.85 51.99
C SER A 184 4.45 20.38 50.93
N ASP A 185 4.08 19.38 50.16
CA ASP A 185 4.93 18.75 49.17
C ASP A 185 4.42 19.01 47.73
N PRO A 186 5.31 19.26 46.78
CA PRO A 186 4.92 19.45 45.40
C PRO A 186 4.53 18.12 44.73
N ALA A 187 3.57 18.16 43.81
CA ALA A 187 3.30 17.05 42.90
C ALA A 187 4.38 16.95 41.83
N TYR A 188 4.76 15.71 41.49
CA TYR A 188 5.83 15.42 40.53
C TYR A 188 5.27 14.77 39.26
N MET A 189 5.53 15.37 38.12
CA MET A 189 5.07 14.88 36.82
C MET A 189 6.26 14.61 35.89
N SER A 190 6.07 13.64 34.97
CA SER A 190 7.09 13.25 33.99
C SER A 190 6.83 13.83 32.61
N PHE A 191 6.85 15.14 32.48
CA PHE A 191 6.88 15.80 31.17
C PHE A 191 8.21 15.53 30.46
N ASP A 192 8.20 15.65 29.12
CA ASP A 192 9.45 15.55 28.35
C ASP A 192 10.35 16.77 28.64
N PRO A 193 11.54 16.58 29.23
CA PRO A 193 12.44 17.68 29.59
C PRO A 193 13.05 18.38 28.36
N ALA A 194 12.82 17.88 27.14
CA ALA A 194 13.35 18.46 25.92
C ALA A 194 12.67 19.78 25.53
N PHE A 195 11.47 20.04 26.03
CA PHE A 195 10.64 21.19 25.65
C PHE A 195 10.49 22.19 26.76
N HIS A 196 10.39 23.47 26.40
CA HIS A 196 10.24 24.60 27.30
C HIS A 196 9.18 25.56 26.75
N LEU A 197 8.23 25.97 27.60
CA LEU A 197 7.26 27.04 27.31
C LEU A 197 7.79 28.37 27.84
N ASP A 198 7.69 29.40 27.00
CA ASP A 198 8.04 30.78 27.33
C ASP A 198 6.80 31.67 27.17
N ASP A 199 6.56 32.49 28.19
CA ASP A 199 5.49 33.52 28.20
C ASP A 199 6.14 34.91 28.22
N PRO A 200 6.48 35.50 27.08
CA PRO A 200 7.16 36.79 27.05
C PRO A 200 6.31 37.96 27.48
N GLN A 201 4.98 37.75 27.69
CA GLN A 201 4.04 38.80 28.10
C GLN A 201 3.65 38.70 29.58
N ASP A 202 4.13 37.65 30.28
CA ASP A 202 3.82 37.38 31.68
C ASP A 202 2.29 37.30 31.95
N HIS A 203 1.57 36.64 31.05
CA HIS A 203 0.12 36.44 31.16
C HIS A 203 -0.24 35.21 32.00
N ALA A 204 0.71 34.34 32.26
CA ALA A 204 0.48 33.10 32.98
C ALA A 204 0.22 33.39 34.48
N ARG A 205 -0.90 32.88 34.99
CA ARG A 205 -1.23 32.91 36.40
C ARG A 205 -0.56 31.80 37.22
N SER A 206 -0.39 30.64 36.58
CA SER A 206 0.19 29.47 37.23
C SER A 206 1.10 28.74 36.23
N TRP A 207 2.13 28.10 36.74
CA TRP A 207 3.09 27.33 35.97
C TRP A 207 3.65 26.14 36.73
N ALA A 208 4.14 25.15 35.99
CA ALA A 208 4.85 24.04 36.57
C ALA A 208 6.20 23.86 35.87
N ASN A 209 7.26 23.76 36.65
CA ASN A 209 8.63 23.77 36.17
C ASN A 209 9.40 22.50 36.59
N SER A 210 10.26 22.02 35.73
CA SER A 210 11.39 21.18 36.11
C SER A 210 12.57 22.07 36.59
N ALA A 211 13.76 21.52 36.74
CA ALA A 211 14.94 22.32 37.03
C ALA A 211 15.28 23.31 35.91
N ASP A 212 15.00 22.96 34.69
CA ASP A 212 15.55 23.60 33.49
C ASP A 212 14.49 24.14 32.53
N ALA A 213 13.22 23.79 32.72
CA ALA A 213 12.18 24.13 31.77
C ALA A 213 10.80 24.30 32.44
N THR A 214 9.97 25.13 31.83
CA THR A 214 8.56 25.28 32.12
C THR A 214 7.76 24.36 31.22
N HIS A 215 6.91 23.51 31.84
CA HIS A 215 6.19 22.48 31.09
C HIS A 215 4.67 22.70 31.06
N LEU A 216 4.17 23.52 31.96
CA LEU A 216 2.77 23.85 32.02
C LEU A 216 2.59 25.35 32.30
N LEU A 217 1.70 25.99 31.56
CA LEU A 217 1.25 27.38 31.78
C LEU A 217 -0.26 27.41 31.84
N GLN A 218 -0.79 28.20 32.78
CA GLN A 218 -2.22 28.48 32.85
C GLN A 218 -2.49 29.98 32.74
N LEU A 219 -3.39 30.34 31.82
CA LEU A 219 -3.77 31.70 31.52
C LEU A 219 -5.26 31.88 31.79
N ILE A 220 -5.62 32.97 32.47
CA ILE A 220 -7.01 33.40 32.53
C ILE A 220 -7.39 34.03 31.20
N TYR A 221 -8.44 33.50 30.56
CA TYR A 221 -8.88 33.98 29.26
C TYR A 221 -10.38 34.34 29.30
N GLY A 222 -10.67 35.61 29.53
CA GLY A 222 -12.03 36.07 29.76
C GLY A 222 -12.62 35.51 31.05
N LYS A 223 -13.69 34.68 30.94
CA LYS A 223 -14.30 33.98 32.08
C LYS A 223 -13.76 32.56 32.24
N GLY A 224 -12.97 32.07 31.31
CA GLY A 224 -12.46 30.70 31.34
C GLY A 224 -10.96 30.61 31.60
N LEU A 225 -10.42 29.44 31.41
CA LEU A 225 -9.03 29.09 31.68
C LEU A 225 -8.43 28.37 30.49
N ILE A 226 -7.21 28.76 30.12
CA ILE A 226 -6.44 28.04 29.08
C ILE A 226 -5.22 27.44 29.78
N THR A 227 -5.06 26.13 29.65
CA THR A 227 -3.90 25.38 30.12
C THR A 227 -3.10 24.89 28.90
N ILE A 228 -1.82 25.23 28.83
CA ILE A 228 -0.90 24.83 27.78
C ILE A 228 0.13 23.90 28.40
N VAL A 229 0.38 22.75 27.76
CA VAL A 229 1.38 21.79 28.22
C VAL A 229 2.36 21.48 27.10
N THR A 230 3.60 21.15 27.43
CA THR A 230 4.63 20.80 26.43
C THR A 230 4.32 19.51 25.70
N ASP A 231 3.75 18.53 26.41
CA ASP A 231 3.37 17.24 25.86
C ASP A 231 2.23 16.61 26.68
N ALA A 232 1.59 15.59 26.10
CA ALA A 232 0.55 14.81 26.79
C ALA A 232 0.95 13.33 26.98
N ASP A 233 2.20 13.00 26.73
CA ASP A 233 2.69 11.62 26.81
C ASP A 233 2.59 11.04 28.20
N LEU A 234 2.65 11.90 29.24
CA LEU A 234 2.45 11.53 30.64
C LEU A 234 1.05 10.94 30.88
N TRP A 235 0.04 11.26 30.08
CA TRP A 235 -1.33 10.75 30.21
C TRP A 235 -1.64 9.56 29.32
N LYS A 236 -0.71 9.16 28.46
CA LYS A 236 -0.85 7.92 27.67
C LYS A 236 -0.88 6.70 28.58
N THR A 237 -1.57 5.66 28.17
CA THR A 237 -1.80 4.42 28.94
C THR A 237 -0.52 3.85 29.57
N ARG A 238 0.64 3.99 28.90
CA ARG A 238 1.94 3.48 29.39
C ARG A 238 2.59 4.36 30.48
N ALA A 239 2.17 5.61 30.62
CA ALA A 239 2.83 6.60 31.47
C ALA A 239 1.97 7.17 32.59
N ILE A 240 0.65 7.12 32.45
CA ILE A 240 -0.28 7.75 33.41
C ILE A 240 -0.15 7.24 34.85
N GLY A 241 0.25 5.97 35.04
CA GLY A 241 0.45 5.39 36.38
C GLY A 241 1.80 5.73 37.01
N LYS A 242 2.65 6.56 36.36
CA LYS A 242 3.94 6.97 36.91
C LYS A 242 3.80 8.30 37.63
N TYR A 243 4.49 8.44 38.76
CA TYR A 243 4.48 9.68 39.57
C TYR A 243 3.07 10.21 39.79
N ASP A 244 2.85 11.51 39.80
CA ASP A 244 1.57 12.17 39.97
C ASP A 244 0.88 12.55 38.66
N ASN A 245 1.21 11.86 37.54
CA ASN A 245 0.65 12.15 36.22
C ASN A 245 -0.88 12.02 36.19
N ALA A 246 -1.43 10.97 36.83
CA ALA A 246 -2.86 10.76 36.90
C ALA A 246 -3.54 11.81 37.78
N TRP A 247 -2.90 12.18 38.91
CA TRP A 247 -3.38 13.22 39.80
C TRP A 247 -3.46 14.58 39.07
N LEU A 248 -2.45 14.96 38.30
CA LEU A 248 -2.47 16.19 37.50
C LEU A 248 -3.65 16.22 36.54
N LEU A 249 -3.91 15.12 35.85
CA LEU A 249 -5.05 15.03 34.95
C LEU A 249 -6.37 15.25 35.65
N TRP A 250 -6.55 14.60 36.79
CA TRP A 250 -7.72 14.80 37.65
C TRP A 250 -7.83 16.24 38.17
N TYR A 251 -6.73 16.81 38.67
CA TYR A 251 -6.67 18.17 39.18
C TYR A 251 -7.10 19.22 38.14
N LEU A 252 -6.67 19.05 36.90
CA LEU A 252 -7.04 19.92 35.78
C LEU A 252 -8.49 19.71 35.29
N SER A 253 -9.10 18.58 35.63
CA SER A 253 -10.42 18.16 35.15
C SER A 253 -11.50 18.21 36.22
N GLN A 254 -11.13 18.45 37.49
CA GLN A 254 -12.07 18.42 38.61
C GLN A 254 -13.23 19.42 38.41
N ASP A 255 -14.42 19.06 38.90
CA ASP A 255 -15.63 19.85 38.79
C ASP A 255 -16.02 20.25 37.37
N SER A 256 -15.67 19.40 36.36
CA SER A 256 -16.00 19.67 34.97
C SER A 256 -16.35 18.41 34.20
N GLU A 257 -17.15 18.57 33.15
CA GLU A 257 -17.34 17.56 32.13
C GLU A 257 -16.18 17.67 31.13
N VAL A 258 -15.45 16.56 30.91
CA VAL A 258 -14.27 16.53 30.05
C VAL A 258 -14.64 16.03 28.66
N THR A 259 -14.31 16.79 27.66
CA THR A 259 -14.32 16.31 26.26
C THR A 259 -12.88 16.17 25.77
N MET A 260 -12.44 14.93 25.48
CA MET A 260 -11.15 14.65 24.88
C MET A 260 -11.31 14.61 23.37
N LEU A 261 -10.62 15.49 22.68
CA LEU A 261 -10.51 15.44 21.21
C LEU A 261 -9.29 14.59 20.88
N LEU A 262 -9.57 13.40 20.40
CA LEU A 262 -8.58 12.46 19.91
C LEU A 262 -8.78 12.39 18.39
N ARG A 263 -7.94 13.07 17.61
CA ARG A 263 -7.83 12.77 16.20
C ARG A 263 -7.13 11.42 16.09
N THR A 264 -7.88 10.39 15.89
CA THR A 264 -7.37 9.16 15.31
C THR A 264 -7.24 9.38 13.80
N GLU A 265 -6.33 10.25 13.38
CA GLU A 265 -5.75 10.05 12.07
C GLU A 265 -4.97 8.76 12.20
N HIS A 266 -5.62 7.65 11.92
CA HIS A 266 -4.90 6.48 11.52
C HIS A 266 -4.15 6.94 10.28
N ASP A 267 -2.85 7.12 10.42
CA ASP A 267 -1.97 7.29 9.28
C ASP A 267 -2.20 6.05 8.43
N ASP A 268 -3.15 6.16 7.49
CA ASP A 268 -3.39 5.14 6.50
C ASP A 268 -2.05 4.91 5.79
N LEU A 269 -1.71 3.65 5.55
CA LEU A 269 -0.46 3.27 4.90
C LEU A 269 -0.23 4.11 3.64
N PHE A 270 -1.32 4.44 2.92
CA PHE A 270 -1.28 5.29 1.74
C PHE A 270 -0.95 6.75 2.08
N GLY A 271 -1.49 7.29 3.17
CA GLY A 271 -1.19 8.63 3.67
C GLY A 271 0.28 8.76 4.07
N LEU A 272 0.81 7.79 4.83
CA LEU A 272 2.22 7.71 5.20
C LEU A 272 3.13 7.61 3.97
N LEU A 273 2.80 6.72 3.02
CA LEU A 273 3.55 6.61 1.77
C LEU A 273 3.52 7.90 0.96
N TRP A 274 2.37 8.59 0.92
CA TRP A 274 2.25 9.87 0.22
C TRP A 274 3.04 10.99 0.92
N LYS A 275 3.03 11.02 2.26
CA LYS A 275 3.74 12.04 3.07
C LYS A 275 5.26 11.88 2.98
N PHE A 276 5.77 10.63 3.09
CA PHE A 276 7.22 10.38 3.16
C PHE A 276 7.85 9.97 1.84
N PHE A 277 7.08 9.38 0.91
CA PHE A 277 7.59 8.84 -0.35
C PHE A 277 6.76 9.25 -1.58
N PRO A 278 6.41 10.56 -1.77
CA PRO A 278 5.56 10.99 -2.88
C PRO A 278 6.18 10.67 -4.24
N HIS A 279 7.51 10.81 -4.36
CA HIS A 279 8.23 10.51 -5.60
C HIS A 279 8.27 9.00 -5.91
N ALA A 280 8.32 8.15 -4.89
CA ALA A 280 8.28 6.70 -5.06
C ALA A 280 6.89 6.23 -5.54
N LEU A 281 5.81 6.80 -4.98
CA LEU A 281 4.45 6.53 -5.44
C LEU A 281 4.22 6.98 -6.88
N LEU A 282 4.75 8.15 -7.25
CA LEU A 282 4.67 8.68 -8.60
C LEU A 282 5.45 7.80 -9.59
N ALA A 283 6.65 7.36 -9.21
CA ALA A 283 7.46 6.42 -10.00
C ALA A 283 6.75 5.07 -10.15
N LEU A 284 6.15 4.54 -9.08
CA LEU A 284 5.36 3.30 -9.12
C LEU A 284 4.15 3.43 -10.05
N GLY A 285 3.42 4.55 -9.97
CA GLY A 285 2.30 4.85 -10.85
C GLY A 285 2.72 4.92 -12.32
N LEU A 286 3.82 5.62 -12.63
CA LEU A 286 4.39 5.67 -13.98
C LEU A 286 4.84 4.28 -14.47
N CYS A 287 5.46 3.49 -13.62
CA CYS A 287 5.87 2.12 -13.94
C CYS A 287 4.65 1.24 -14.25
N LEU A 288 3.58 1.37 -13.48
CA LEU A 288 2.32 0.65 -13.70
C LEU A 288 1.65 1.06 -15.02
N VAL A 289 1.62 2.35 -15.33
CA VAL A 289 1.12 2.87 -16.61
C VAL A 289 1.98 2.36 -17.76
N ALA A 290 3.31 2.38 -17.62
CA ALA A 290 4.24 1.88 -18.65
C ALA A 290 4.09 0.37 -18.87
N THR A 291 3.92 -0.42 -17.81
CA THR A 291 3.70 -1.87 -17.92
C THR A 291 2.36 -2.19 -18.58
N LEU A 292 1.29 -1.47 -18.22
CA LEU A 292 -0.02 -1.60 -18.87
C LEU A 292 0.05 -1.19 -20.35
N TRP A 293 0.75 -0.11 -20.65
CA TRP A 293 0.98 0.33 -22.02
C TRP A 293 1.77 -0.74 -22.80
N HIS A 294 2.86 -1.25 -22.24
CA HIS A 294 3.65 -2.32 -22.85
C HIS A 294 2.81 -3.59 -23.05
N ALA A 295 2.04 -4.01 -22.07
CA ALA A 295 1.14 -5.16 -22.18
C ALA A 295 -0.02 -4.94 -23.17
N GLY A 296 -0.49 -3.69 -23.28
CA GLY A 296 -1.54 -3.28 -24.23
C GLY A 296 -1.05 -3.17 -25.67
N MET A 297 0.25 -2.94 -25.89
CA MET A 297 0.84 -2.94 -27.24
C MET A 297 0.95 -4.37 -27.76
N ARG A 298 -0.09 -4.81 -28.46
CA ARG A 298 -0.02 -6.05 -29.24
C ARG A 298 1.04 -5.90 -30.32
N HIS A 299 2.23 -6.43 -30.09
CA HIS A 299 3.27 -6.54 -31.11
C HIS A 299 2.88 -7.66 -32.10
N GLY A 300 2.25 -7.29 -33.16
CA GLY A 300 1.99 -8.18 -34.28
C GLY A 300 1.18 -7.49 -35.36
N PRO A 301 1.48 -7.72 -36.67
CA PRO A 301 0.61 -7.22 -37.71
C PRO A 301 -0.77 -7.83 -37.55
N MET A 302 -1.79 -6.99 -37.46
CA MET A 302 -3.19 -7.44 -37.61
C MET A 302 -3.35 -7.95 -39.03
N LEU A 303 -2.99 -9.21 -39.25
CA LEU A 303 -3.32 -9.89 -40.50
C LEU A 303 -4.83 -9.89 -40.62
N PRO A 304 -5.41 -9.25 -41.68
CA PRO A 304 -6.84 -9.33 -41.87
C PRO A 304 -7.19 -10.81 -41.97
N LEU A 305 -8.20 -11.23 -41.21
CA LEU A 305 -8.73 -12.60 -41.34
C LEU A 305 -9.01 -12.86 -42.81
N ALA A 306 -8.23 -13.74 -43.44
CA ALA A 306 -8.51 -14.13 -44.83
C ALA A 306 -9.96 -14.61 -44.91
N PRO A 307 -10.73 -14.13 -45.90
CA PRO A 307 -12.14 -14.47 -46.00
C PRO A 307 -12.30 -15.99 -46.03
N ARG A 308 -12.95 -16.52 -45.02
CA ARG A 308 -13.11 -17.98 -44.77
C ARG A 308 -13.59 -18.77 -45.99
N ALA A 309 -14.40 -18.14 -46.86
CA ALA A 309 -14.99 -18.82 -48.03
C ALA A 309 -13.98 -19.20 -49.12
N ARG A 310 -12.93 -18.37 -49.35
CA ARG A 310 -11.92 -18.65 -50.40
C ARG A 310 -10.87 -19.69 -49.98
N ARG A 311 -10.55 -19.75 -48.72
CA ARG A 311 -9.59 -20.71 -48.15
C ARG A 311 -10.16 -22.13 -48.16
N GLN A 312 -11.41 -22.29 -47.83
CA GLN A 312 -12.06 -23.60 -47.74
C GLN A 312 -12.15 -24.33 -49.07
N LEU A 313 -12.44 -23.61 -50.17
CA LEU A 313 -12.56 -24.26 -51.49
C LEU A 313 -11.21 -24.72 -52.04
N SER A 314 -10.17 -23.90 -51.97
CA SER A 314 -8.84 -24.28 -52.47
C SER A 314 -8.17 -25.38 -51.62
N GLU A 315 -8.35 -25.35 -50.31
CA GLU A 315 -7.88 -26.41 -49.42
C GLU A 315 -8.64 -27.72 -49.64
N HIS A 316 -9.95 -27.64 -49.81
CA HIS A 316 -10.78 -28.81 -50.11
C HIS A 316 -10.41 -29.44 -51.45
N LEU A 317 -10.23 -28.64 -52.51
CA LEU A 317 -9.81 -29.12 -53.80
C LEU A 317 -8.41 -29.75 -53.75
N ARG A 318 -7.46 -29.14 -53.05
CA ARG A 318 -6.12 -29.67 -52.87
C ARG A 318 -6.13 -30.98 -52.08
N ALA A 319 -6.85 -31.04 -50.97
CA ALA A 319 -7.01 -32.26 -50.18
C ALA A 319 -7.66 -33.40 -51.01
N SER A 320 -8.67 -33.07 -51.80
CA SER A 320 -9.35 -34.01 -52.67
C SER A 320 -8.40 -34.54 -53.77
N ALA A 321 -7.61 -33.67 -54.40
CA ALA A 321 -6.59 -34.07 -55.41
C ALA A 321 -5.51 -34.96 -54.77
N ASP A 322 -4.98 -34.59 -53.62
CA ASP A 322 -3.98 -35.39 -52.88
C ASP A 322 -4.55 -36.76 -52.46
N PHE A 323 -5.80 -36.82 -52.05
CA PHE A 323 -6.47 -38.06 -51.73
C PHE A 323 -6.63 -38.98 -52.92
N MET A 324 -7.05 -38.44 -54.09
CA MET A 324 -7.17 -39.17 -55.30
C MET A 324 -5.82 -39.71 -55.82
N LEU A 325 -4.74 -38.91 -55.73
CA LEU A 325 -3.41 -39.32 -56.09
C LEU A 325 -2.89 -40.48 -55.21
N ARG A 326 -3.09 -40.40 -53.90
CA ARG A 326 -2.69 -41.46 -52.98
C ARG A 326 -3.44 -42.78 -53.19
N ARG A 327 -4.70 -42.72 -53.65
CA ARG A 327 -5.53 -43.89 -53.95
C ARG A 327 -5.34 -44.44 -55.38
N ARG A 328 -4.25 -44.11 -56.06
CA ARG A 328 -3.98 -44.51 -57.42
C ARG A 328 -5.04 -44.04 -58.43
N GLY A 329 -5.70 -42.92 -58.14
CA GLY A 329 -6.74 -42.34 -59.00
C GLY A 329 -6.20 -41.61 -60.25
N GLN A 330 -4.93 -41.77 -60.59
CA GLN A 330 -4.28 -41.11 -61.73
C GLN A 330 -5.02 -41.44 -63.10
N HIS A 331 -5.35 -42.67 -63.29
CA HIS A 331 -6.11 -43.08 -64.47
C HIS A 331 -7.54 -42.52 -64.50
N ALA A 332 -8.18 -42.40 -63.35
CA ALA A 332 -9.52 -41.83 -63.28
C ALA A 332 -9.50 -40.32 -63.59
N LEU A 333 -8.49 -39.60 -63.11
CA LEU A 333 -8.31 -38.16 -63.39
C LEU A 333 -7.99 -37.92 -64.88
N LEU A 334 -7.15 -38.74 -65.47
CA LEU A 334 -6.84 -38.64 -66.91
C LEU A 334 -8.07 -38.94 -67.78
N ARG A 335 -8.82 -40.01 -67.49
CA ARG A 335 -10.08 -40.32 -68.14
C ARG A 335 -11.10 -39.21 -68.05
N ALA A 336 -11.28 -38.59 -66.83
CA ALA A 336 -12.17 -37.49 -66.64
C ALA A 336 -11.80 -36.26 -67.51
N LEU A 337 -10.51 -35.92 -67.60
CA LEU A 337 -10.02 -34.85 -68.46
C LEU A 337 -10.24 -35.16 -69.92
N GLN A 338 -9.94 -36.40 -70.39
CA GLN A 338 -10.21 -36.82 -71.68
C GLN A 338 -11.70 -36.74 -72.08
N GLN A 339 -12.57 -37.20 -71.22
CA GLN A 339 -14.03 -37.10 -71.39
C GLN A 339 -14.52 -35.65 -71.47
N ASP A 340 -13.95 -34.76 -70.66
CA ASP A 340 -14.27 -33.33 -70.73
C ASP A 340 -13.88 -32.70 -72.05
N ILE A 341 -12.70 -33.04 -72.59
CA ILE A 341 -12.23 -32.58 -73.88
C ILE A 341 -13.11 -33.11 -74.99
N LEU A 342 -13.46 -34.38 -74.95
CA LEU A 342 -14.34 -34.98 -75.96
C LEU A 342 -15.79 -34.39 -75.87
N ARG A 343 -16.28 -34.09 -74.68
CA ARG A 343 -17.55 -33.47 -74.52
C ARG A 343 -17.58 -32.05 -75.10
N ARG A 344 -16.53 -31.25 -74.90
CA ARG A 344 -16.39 -29.92 -75.53
C ARG A 344 -16.30 -29.98 -77.01
N ALA A 345 -15.52 -30.93 -77.50
CA ALA A 345 -15.40 -31.13 -78.91
C ALA A 345 -16.72 -31.47 -79.65
N ARG A 346 -17.57 -32.28 -79.01
CA ARG A 346 -18.96 -32.55 -79.43
C ARG A 346 -19.81 -31.30 -79.47
N GLN A 347 -19.68 -30.43 -78.50
CA GLN A 347 -20.42 -29.18 -78.48
C GLN A 347 -20.06 -28.21 -79.58
N LEU A 348 -18.75 -28.25 -80.04
CA LEU A 348 -18.19 -27.33 -81.02
C LEU A 348 -18.32 -27.87 -82.42
N HIS A 349 -18.37 -29.20 -82.57
CA HIS A 349 -18.45 -29.84 -83.91
C HIS A 349 -19.58 -30.87 -83.98
N PRO A 350 -20.71 -30.52 -84.61
CA PRO A 350 -21.82 -31.46 -84.78
C PRO A 350 -21.37 -32.71 -85.60
N GLY A 351 -21.70 -33.91 -85.06
CA GLY A 351 -21.29 -35.17 -85.76
C GLY A 351 -19.91 -35.68 -85.39
N PHE A 352 -19.17 -35.07 -84.45
CA PHE A 352 -17.85 -35.48 -84.02
C PHE A 352 -17.77 -36.96 -83.59
N GLU A 353 -18.85 -37.52 -83.01
CA GLU A 353 -18.89 -38.91 -82.55
C GLU A 353 -19.01 -39.94 -83.67
N THR A 354 -19.55 -39.55 -84.77
CA THR A 354 -19.74 -40.45 -85.91
C THR A 354 -18.45 -40.61 -86.76
N LEU A 355 -17.43 -39.79 -86.50
CA LEU A 355 -16.17 -39.82 -87.21
C LEU A 355 -15.29 -40.97 -86.68
N PRO A 356 -14.49 -41.61 -87.59
CA PRO A 356 -13.43 -42.55 -87.20
C PRO A 356 -12.47 -41.88 -86.26
N VAL A 357 -11.84 -42.65 -85.34
CA VAL A 357 -10.92 -42.10 -84.29
C VAL A 357 -9.79 -41.25 -84.89
N THR A 358 -9.27 -41.62 -86.04
CA THR A 358 -8.21 -40.87 -86.71
C THR A 358 -8.69 -39.51 -87.20
N GLU A 359 -9.91 -39.41 -87.69
CA GLU A 359 -10.52 -38.15 -88.13
C GLU A 359 -10.98 -37.27 -86.93
N GLN A 360 -11.37 -37.90 -85.84
CA GLN A 360 -11.60 -37.16 -84.54
C GLN A 360 -10.34 -36.44 -84.07
N TRP A 361 -9.15 -37.14 -84.16
CA TRP A 361 -7.87 -36.53 -83.78
C TRP A 361 -7.47 -35.40 -84.70
N GLN A 362 -7.68 -35.58 -86.07
CA GLN A 362 -7.42 -34.53 -87.03
C GLN A 362 -8.32 -33.30 -86.85
N THR A 363 -9.57 -33.52 -86.49
CA THR A 363 -10.50 -32.47 -86.26
C THR A 363 -10.15 -31.70 -84.99
N LEU A 364 -9.81 -32.38 -83.88
CA LEU A 364 -9.29 -31.79 -82.68
C LEU A 364 -7.98 -31.02 -82.93
N ALA A 365 -7.06 -31.58 -83.73
CA ALA A 365 -5.80 -30.93 -84.13
C ALA A 365 -6.03 -29.59 -84.85
N ARG A 366 -7.04 -29.55 -85.73
CA ARG A 366 -7.43 -28.31 -86.43
C ARG A 366 -8.12 -27.30 -85.48
N MET A 367 -8.99 -27.77 -84.60
CA MET A 367 -9.67 -26.90 -83.66
C MET A 367 -8.74 -26.27 -82.64
N THR A 368 -7.76 -27.02 -82.14
CA THR A 368 -6.82 -26.60 -81.11
C THR A 368 -5.49 -26.04 -81.72
N ARG A 369 -5.31 -26.05 -83.03
CA ARG A 369 -4.09 -25.66 -83.70
C ARG A 369 -2.86 -26.41 -83.16
N GLN A 370 -3.06 -27.64 -82.76
CA GLN A 370 -1.99 -28.51 -82.25
C GLN A 370 -1.64 -29.58 -83.28
N PRO A 371 -0.39 -30.06 -83.36
CA PRO A 371 -0.05 -31.16 -84.22
C PRO A 371 -0.81 -32.44 -83.86
N THR A 372 -1.27 -33.20 -84.83
CA THR A 372 -2.00 -34.45 -84.68
C THR A 372 -1.29 -35.46 -83.76
N SER A 373 0.02 -35.46 -83.78
CA SER A 373 0.88 -36.27 -82.89
C SER A 373 0.65 -35.98 -81.41
N ASN A 374 0.52 -34.69 -81.04
CA ASN A 374 0.25 -34.26 -79.64
C ASN A 374 -1.13 -34.65 -79.20
N VAL A 375 -2.11 -34.51 -80.11
CA VAL A 375 -3.51 -34.91 -79.82
C VAL A 375 -3.57 -36.42 -79.62
N GLY A 376 -2.91 -37.18 -80.47
CA GLY A 376 -2.82 -38.63 -80.35
C GLY A 376 -2.14 -39.11 -79.09
N GLN A 377 -1.02 -38.46 -78.72
CA GLN A 377 -0.37 -38.74 -77.40
C GLN A 377 -1.22 -38.43 -76.16
N ALA A 378 -1.96 -37.35 -76.22
CA ALA A 378 -2.86 -36.93 -75.12
C ALA A 378 -4.06 -37.86 -74.97
N LEU A 379 -4.67 -38.30 -76.05
CA LEU A 379 -5.93 -39.10 -76.07
C LEU A 379 -5.70 -40.61 -76.16
N ARG A 380 -4.48 -41.09 -76.40
CA ARG A 380 -4.20 -42.50 -76.50
C ARG A 380 -4.53 -43.27 -75.25
N PRO A 381 -5.32 -44.33 -75.28
CA PRO A 381 -5.58 -45.21 -74.17
C PRO A 381 -4.29 -45.83 -73.65
N ARG A 382 -3.96 -45.72 -72.43
CA ARG A 382 -2.81 -46.40 -71.80
C ARG A 382 -3.27 -47.58 -70.96
N PRO A 383 -2.47 -48.66 -70.94
CA PRO A 383 -2.78 -49.81 -70.10
C PRO A 383 -2.75 -49.40 -68.63
N GLU A 384 -3.46 -50.16 -67.79
CA GLU A 384 -3.63 -49.86 -66.36
C GLU A 384 -2.37 -50.12 -65.49
N GLU A 385 -1.19 -50.07 -66.11
CA GLU A 385 0.09 -50.15 -65.45
C GLU A 385 0.39 -48.85 -64.63
N ARG A 386 1.31 -48.96 -63.68
CA ARG A 386 1.75 -47.84 -62.89
C ARG A 386 2.32 -46.72 -63.72
N LEU A 387 1.63 -45.61 -63.78
CA LEU A 387 2.17 -44.38 -64.38
C LEU A 387 3.21 -43.78 -63.43
N SER A 388 4.37 -43.44 -63.97
CA SER A 388 5.30 -42.63 -63.17
C SER A 388 4.73 -41.21 -62.91
N ASN A 389 5.14 -40.57 -61.85
CA ASN A 389 4.68 -39.23 -61.58
C ASN A 389 5.07 -38.23 -62.69
N SER A 390 6.19 -38.42 -63.32
CA SER A 390 6.65 -37.59 -64.45
C SER A 390 5.76 -37.75 -65.65
N ASP A 391 5.37 -39.01 -66.00
CA ASP A 391 4.49 -39.28 -67.14
C ASP A 391 3.08 -38.81 -66.91
N PHE A 392 2.58 -38.96 -65.69
CA PHE A 392 1.29 -38.41 -65.29
C PHE A 392 1.23 -36.87 -65.42
N THR A 393 2.26 -36.17 -64.91
CA THR A 393 2.34 -34.70 -65.01
C THR A 393 2.39 -34.23 -66.43
N ARG A 394 3.20 -34.90 -67.25
CA ARG A 394 3.36 -34.61 -68.70
C ARG A 394 2.02 -34.80 -69.42
N GLN A 395 1.29 -35.87 -69.13
CA GLN A 395 0.04 -36.17 -69.78
C GLN A 395 -1.05 -35.20 -69.38
N VAL A 396 -1.12 -34.82 -68.08
CA VAL A 396 -2.01 -33.79 -67.60
C VAL A 396 -1.71 -32.46 -68.28
N ALA A 397 -0.45 -32.10 -68.49
CA ALA A 397 -0.08 -30.86 -69.17
C ALA A 397 -0.57 -30.85 -70.60
N TYR A 398 -0.38 -31.98 -71.38
CA TYR A 398 -0.92 -32.08 -72.72
C TYR A 398 -2.43 -31.98 -72.76
N LEU A 399 -3.14 -32.65 -71.88
CA LEU A 399 -4.62 -32.59 -71.82
C LEU A 399 -5.13 -31.20 -71.44
N GLN A 400 -4.43 -30.51 -70.50
CA GLN A 400 -4.80 -29.13 -70.12
C GLN A 400 -4.54 -28.16 -71.28
N THR A 401 -3.48 -28.31 -72.02
CA THR A 401 -3.23 -27.47 -73.19
C THR A 401 -4.30 -27.68 -74.32
N LEU A 402 -4.72 -28.90 -74.54
CA LEU A 402 -5.84 -29.18 -75.43
C LEU A 402 -7.19 -28.62 -74.91
N ARG A 403 -7.43 -28.77 -73.64
CA ARG A 403 -8.65 -28.27 -72.97
C ARG A 403 -8.78 -26.75 -73.05
N ASN A 404 -7.65 -26.06 -72.84
CA ASN A 404 -7.63 -24.59 -72.83
C ASN A 404 -7.67 -24.00 -74.28
N ALA A 405 -7.35 -24.79 -75.28
CA ALA A 405 -7.41 -24.39 -76.66
C ALA A 405 -8.75 -24.69 -77.35
N LEU A 406 -9.60 -25.49 -76.70
CA LEU A 406 -10.99 -25.74 -77.07
C LEU A 406 -11.91 -24.76 -76.36
#